data_b024e853acee2b9589cc76591530b427
#
_entry.id   b024e853acee2b9589cc76591530b427
#
_cell.length_a   1.000
_cell.length_b   1.000
_cell.length_c   1.000
_cell.angle_alpha   90.00
_cell.angle_beta   90.00
_cell.angle_gamma   90.00
#
_symmetry.space_group_name_H-M   'P 1'
#
loop_
_entity.id
_entity.type
_entity.pdbx_description
1 polymer ?
#
loop_
_entity_poly.entity_id
_entity_poly.type
_entity_poly.pdbx_seq_one_letter_code
_entity_poly.pdbx_strand_id
1 'polypeptide(L)'
;HNICCPSCGKHNFTDIRQFNLMFKTFQGVTEDAKNTVYLRPETAQGIFVNYLNVQKTGRMKLPFGIAQIGKAFRNEIVARQFIFRMREFEQMEMQFFIKPGTELDWFAKWKQTRLAWHKALGFGDNMYRFHDHDKLAHYANAATDIEFKMPFGFKEVEGIHSRTNFDLSQHAKFSG
;
A
#
# COMPACT_ATOMS: atom_id res chain seq x y z
N HIS A 1 9.55 27.63 18.88
CA HIS A 1 9.07 26.29 19.19
C HIS A 1 8.77 26.15 20.67
N ASN A 2 7.53 26.44 21.08
CA ASN A 2 7.09 26.40 22.49
C ASN A 2 6.38 25.07 22.83
N ILE A 3 6.94 23.95 22.35
CA ILE A 3 6.40 22.62 22.69
C ILE A 3 7.13 22.14 23.94
N CYS A 4 6.38 21.80 24.98
CA CYS A 4 6.91 21.16 26.18
C CYS A 4 6.38 19.72 26.32
N CYS A 5 7.13 18.89 27.00
CA CYS A 5 6.72 17.52 27.28
C CYS A 5 5.47 17.53 28.18
N PRO A 6 4.37 16.87 27.81
CA PRO A 6 3.14 16.86 28.60
C PRO A 6 3.30 16.17 29.97
N SER A 7 4.30 15.32 30.13
CA SER A 7 4.54 14.57 31.36
C SER A 7 5.47 15.29 32.35
N CYS A 8 6.47 16.05 31.88
CA CYS A 8 7.45 16.65 32.75
C CYS A 8 7.64 18.18 32.57
N GLY A 9 6.94 18.80 31.62
CA GLY A 9 6.99 20.25 31.34
C GLY A 9 8.29 20.76 30.72
N LYS A 10 9.29 19.92 30.50
CA LYS A 10 10.61 20.32 30.00
C LYS A 10 10.61 20.42 28.47
N HIS A 11 11.53 21.24 27.94
CA HIS A 11 11.74 21.44 26.49
C HIS A 11 12.92 20.62 25.92
N ASN A 12 13.50 19.73 26.72
CA ASN A 12 14.67 18.95 26.34
C ASN A 12 14.25 17.75 25.50
N PHE A 13 14.04 17.97 24.21
CA PHE A 13 13.81 16.90 23.24
C PHE A 13 15.15 16.49 22.61
N THR A 14 15.23 15.22 22.21
CA THR A 14 16.33 14.75 21.35
C THR A 14 16.19 15.38 19.96
N ASP A 15 17.31 15.46 19.24
CA ASP A 15 17.28 15.92 17.84
C ASP A 15 16.34 15.10 16.98
N ILE A 16 15.76 15.77 15.97
CA ILE A 16 14.91 15.10 14.98
C ILE A 16 15.80 14.17 14.15
N ARG A 17 15.46 12.89 14.15
CA ARG A 17 16.12 11.88 13.32
C ARG A 17 15.25 11.53 12.14
N GLN A 18 15.85 11.47 10.96
CA GLN A 18 15.16 10.94 9.78
C GLN A 18 14.98 9.43 9.96
N PHE A 19 13.74 8.99 9.73
CA PHE A 19 13.38 7.58 9.74
C PHE A 19 13.16 7.10 8.29
N ASN A 20 13.85 6.03 7.91
CA ASN A 20 13.65 5.40 6.61
C ASN A 20 12.79 4.15 6.79
N LEU A 21 11.59 4.18 6.22
CA LEU A 21 10.66 3.05 6.25
C LEU A 21 11.16 1.86 5.41
N MET A 22 12.02 2.08 4.44
CA MET A 22 12.58 1.01 3.60
C MET A 22 13.79 0.39 4.29
N PHE A 23 13.85 -0.94 4.31
CA PHE A 23 15.07 -1.65 4.71
C PHE A 23 16.16 -1.42 3.68
N LYS A 24 17.32 -1.01 4.17
CA LYS A 24 18.55 -0.85 3.44
C LYS A 24 19.42 -2.11 3.61
N THR A 25 19.99 -2.59 2.53
CA THR A 25 20.99 -3.67 2.54
C THR A 25 22.04 -3.43 1.46
N PHE A 26 22.97 -4.33 1.30
CA PHE A 26 24.07 -4.19 0.36
C PHE A 26 24.17 -5.43 -0.55
N GLN A 27 24.50 -5.20 -1.80
CA GLN A 27 24.80 -6.25 -2.75
C GLN A 27 26.32 -6.44 -2.85
N GLY A 28 26.79 -7.69 -2.79
CA GLY A 28 28.23 -8.00 -2.80
C GLY A 28 28.87 -8.07 -1.41
N VAL A 29 30.19 -8.10 -1.36
CA VAL A 29 30.97 -8.35 -0.12
C VAL A 29 31.31 -7.09 0.68
N THR A 30 31.21 -5.91 0.07
CA THR A 30 31.54 -4.63 0.73
C THR A 30 30.32 -3.75 0.92
N GLU A 31 30.20 -3.17 2.11
CA GLU A 31 29.13 -2.24 2.46
C GLU A 31 29.53 -0.81 2.02
N ASP A 32 29.28 -0.47 0.76
CA ASP A 32 29.48 0.87 0.25
C ASP A 32 28.21 1.47 -0.36
N ALA A 33 28.21 2.78 -0.59
CA ALA A 33 27.06 3.50 -1.10
C ALA A 33 26.64 3.04 -2.51
N LYS A 34 27.57 2.54 -3.33
CA LYS A 34 27.31 2.09 -4.70
C LYS A 34 26.58 0.74 -4.72
N ASN A 35 26.79 -0.05 -3.68
CA ASN A 35 26.22 -1.39 -3.53
C ASN A 35 24.93 -1.38 -2.68
N THR A 36 24.48 -0.19 -2.26
CA THR A 36 23.26 -0.07 -1.46
C THR A 36 22.03 -0.44 -2.28
N VAL A 37 21.22 -1.35 -1.76
CA VAL A 37 19.90 -1.71 -2.29
C VAL A 37 18.85 -1.63 -1.20
N TYR A 38 17.58 -1.52 -1.59
CA TYR A 38 16.46 -1.46 -0.68
C TYR A 38 15.50 -2.61 -0.94
N LEU A 39 15.01 -3.20 0.16
CA LEU A 39 13.92 -4.17 0.07
C LEU A 39 12.61 -3.45 -0.24
N ARG A 40 11.78 -4.02 -1.09
CA ARG A 40 10.52 -3.41 -1.50
C ARG A 40 9.54 -3.28 -0.32
N PRO A 41 8.92 -2.11 -0.08
CA PRO A 41 7.92 -1.91 0.97
C PRO A 41 6.50 -2.31 0.55
N GLU A 42 6.29 -2.58 -0.76
CA GLU A 42 5.02 -2.96 -1.37
C GLU A 42 5.25 -3.71 -2.69
N THR A 43 4.23 -4.36 -3.20
CA THR A 43 4.29 -5.11 -4.47
C THR A 43 3.81 -4.30 -5.68
N ALA A 44 3.20 -3.11 -5.47
CA ALA A 44 2.62 -2.27 -6.52
C ALA A 44 3.59 -1.94 -7.65
N GLN A 45 4.80 -1.50 -7.33
CA GLN A 45 5.75 -1.02 -8.33
C GLN A 45 6.19 -2.13 -9.29
N GLY A 46 6.31 -3.37 -8.81
CA GLY A 46 6.58 -4.53 -9.66
C GLY A 46 5.48 -4.78 -10.70
N ILE A 47 4.22 -4.49 -10.36
CA ILE A 47 3.10 -4.59 -11.29
C ILE A 47 3.20 -3.51 -12.38
N PHE A 48 3.46 -2.24 -12.00
CA PHE A 48 3.60 -1.15 -12.96
C PHE A 48 4.78 -1.37 -13.93
N VAL A 49 5.93 -1.78 -13.43
CA VAL A 49 7.11 -2.11 -14.26
C VAL A 49 6.79 -3.18 -15.30
N ASN A 50 5.98 -4.17 -14.94
CA ASN A 50 5.61 -5.28 -15.83
C ASN A 50 4.38 -5.01 -16.69
N TYR A 51 3.73 -3.86 -16.58
CA TYR A 51 2.49 -3.54 -17.29
C TYR A 51 2.57 -3.82 -18.79
N LEU A 52 3.56 -3.25 -19.49
CA LEU A 52 3.73 -3.42 -20.94
C LEU A 52 4.04 -4.87 -21.33
N ASN A 53 4.83 -5.59 -20.52
CA ASN A 53 5.13 -6.99 -20.76
C ASN A 53 3.85 -7.84 -20.71
N VAL A 54 3.05 -7.68 -19.67
CA VAL A 54 1.80 -8.41 -19.51
C VAL A 54 0.81 -8.05 -20.60
N GLN A 55 0.64 -6.74 -20.90
CA GLN A 55 -0.26 -6.27 -21.94
C GLN A 55 0.08 -6.87 -23.30
N LYS A 56 1.36 -6.83 -23.70
CA LYS A 56 1.81 -7.34 -25.01
C LYS A 56 1.74 -8.86 -25.07
N THR A 57 2.29 -9.55 -24.08
CA THR A 57 2.33 -11.02 -24.05
C THR A 57 0.95 -11.64 -23.95
N GLY A 58 0.09 -11.09 -23.09
CA GLY A 58 -1.30 -11.53 -22.92
C GLY A 58 -2.28 -10.97 -23.95
N ARG A 59 -1.83 -10.06 -24.83
CA ARG A 59 -2.70 -9.32 -25.78
C ARG A 59 -3.90 -8.67 -25.08
N MET A 60 -3.65 -8.14 -23.88
CA MET A 60 -4.69 -7.62 -23.00
C MET A 60 -5.24 -6.29 -23.52
N LYS A 61 -6.55 -6.10 -23.37
CA LYS A 61 -7.27 -4.86 -23.68
C LYS A 61 -7.89 -4.32 -22.38
N LEU A 62 -7.94 -2.99 -22.23
CA LEU A 62 -8.61 -2.35 -21.09
C LEU A 62 -10.13 -2.67 -21.08
N PRO A 63 -10.71 -2.95 -19.92
CA PRO A 63 -10.07 -3.04 -18.61
C PRO A 63 -9.42 -4.41 -18.37
N PHE A 64 -8.29 -4.45 -17.64
CA PHE A 64 -7.69 -5.69 -17.15
C PHE A 64 -6.92 -5.48 -15.86
N GLY A 65 -6.73 -6.54 -15.10
CA GLY A 65 -5.99 -6.51 -13.84
C GLY A 65 -4.70 -7.33 -13.89
N ILE A 66 -3.72 -6.91 -13.11
CA ILE A 66 -2.52 -7.68 -12.80
C ILE A 66 -2.47 -7.84 -11.29
N ALA A 67 -2.45 -9.09 -10.83
CA ALA A 67 -2.34 -9.42 -9.42
C ALA A 67 -0.98 -10.03 -9.10
N GLN A 68 -0.48 -9.76 -7.91
CA GLN A 68 0.77 -10.31 -7.40
C GLN A 68 0.60 -10.68 -5.93
N ILE A 69 1.17 -11.84 -5.55
CA ILE A 69 1.34 -12.24 -4.15
C ILE A 69 2.85 -12.31 -3.92
N GLY A 70 3.32 -11.71 -2.84
CA GLY A 70 4.75 -11.73 -2.54
C GLY A 70 5.10 -11.03 -1.24
N LYS A 71 6.37 -11.14 -0.85
CA LYS A 71 6.91 -10.49 0.34
C LYS A 71 7.03 -8.99 0.14
N ALA A 72 6.67 -8.25 1.20
CA ALA A 72 6.95 -6.83 1.37
C ALA A 72 7.65 -6.62 2.73
N PHE A 73 8.44 -5.54 2.81
CA PHE A 73 9.31 -5.28 3.95
C PHE A 73 9.17 -3.82 4.37
N ARG A 74 8.84 -3.58 5.62
CA ARG A 74 8.78 -2.23 6.18
C ARG A 74 9.58 -2.15 7.45
N ASN A 75 10.47 -1.20 7.56
CA ASN A 75 11.32 -0.99 8.73
C ASN A 75 10.51 -0.31 9.86
N GLU A 76 9.53 -1.03 10.38
CA GLU A 76 8.67 -0.54 11.47
C GLU A 76 9.49 -0.26 12.72
N ILE A 77 9.27 0.90 13.35
CA ILE A 77 9.94 1.28 14.60
C ILE A 77 9.64 0.24 15.68
N VAL A 78 8.35 -0.14 15.81
CA VAL A 78 7.90 -1.14 16.78
C VAL A 78 6.99 -2.14 16.08
N ALA A 79 7.44 -3.38 15.96
CA ALA A 79 6.60 -4.51 15.59
C ALA A 79 5.66 -4.81 16.78
N ARG A 80 4.35 -4.90 16.53
CA ARG A 80 3.33 -5.09 17.58
C ARG A 80 2.04 -5.67 17.06
N GLN A 81 1.14 -6.01 17.99
CA GLN A 81 -0.19 -6.55 17.64
C GLN A 81 -0.09 -7.84 16.81
N PHE A 82 0.81 -8.72 17.22
CA PHE A 82 1.06 -10.02 16.57
C PHE A 82 1.41 -9.82 15.08
N ILE A 83 0.54 -10.23 14.15
CA ILE A 83 0.80 -10.13 12.70
C ILE A 83 0.46 -8.77 12.09
N PHE A 84 -0.15 -7.82 12.82
CA PHE A 84 -0.60 -6.54 12.26
C PHE A 84 0.53 -5.53 11.99
N ARG A 85 1.64 -5.63 12.71
CA ARG A 85 2.81 -4.77 12.53
C ARG A 85 4.08 -5.62 12.53
N MET A 86 4.38 -6.20 11.38
CA MET A 86 5.56 -7.00 11.11
C MET A 86 6.50 -6.26 10.17
N ARG A 87 7.77 -6.55 10.26
CA ARG A 87 8.79 -5.98 9.37
C ARG A 87 8.90 -6.73 8.04
N GLU A 88 8.51 -7.99 8.03
CA GLU A 88 8.36 -8.84 6.84
C GLU A 88 6.96 -9.43 6.82
N PHE A 89 6.25 -9.29 5.71
CA PHE A 89 4.88 -9.79 5.57
C PHE A 89 4.59 -10.16 4.12
N GLU A 90 3.54 -10.93 3.91
CA GLU A 90 3.02 -11.20 2.58
C GLU A 90 1.94 -10.19 2.24
N GLN A 91 1.98 -9.72 1.01
CA GLN A 91 0.98 -8.83 0.44
C GLN A 91 0.40 -9.48 -0.81
N MET A 92 -0.94 -9.48 -0.89
CA MET A 92 -1.67 -9.78 -2.11
C MET A 92 -2.21 -8.47 -2.66
N GLU A 93 -1.81 -8.11 -3.87
CA GLU A 93 -2.16 -6.83 -4.47
C GLU A 93 -2.59 -7.03 -5.91
N MET A 94 -3.59 -6.24 -6.34
CA MET A 94 -4.03 -6.18 -7.73
C MET A 94 -4.09 -4.71 -8.16
N GLN A 95 -3.52 -4.42 -9.33
CA GLN A 95 -3.73 -3.17 -10.03
C GLN A 95 -4.67 -3.43 -11.21
N PHE A 96 -5.80 -2.74 -11.21
CA PHE A 96 -6.82 -2.86 -12.25
C PHE A 96 -6.78 -1.65 -13.17
N PHE A 97 -6.37 -1.87 -14.40
CA PHE A 97 -6.14 -0.82 -15.40
C PHE A 97 -7.41 -0.58 -16.21
N ILE A 98 -7.82 0.67 -16.29
CA ILE A 98 -9.11 1.09 -16.85
C ILE A 98 -8.93 2.23 -17.86
N LYS A 99 -10.00 2.57 -18.59
CA LYS A 99 -10.00 3.77 -19.42
C LYS A 99 -10.13 5.02 -18.54
N PRO A 100 -9.42 6.13 -18.87
CA PRO A 100 -9.59 7.40 -18.18
C PRO A 100 -11.04 7.86 -18.13
N GLY A 101 -11.45 8.45 -17.01
CA GLY A 101 -12.81 8.96 -16.79
C GLY A 101 -13.82 7.94 -16.28
N THR A 102 -13.39 6.68 -16.03
CA THR A 102 -14.25 5.61 -15.49
C THR A 102 -13.82 5.17 -14.09
N GLU A 103 -12.91 5.89 -13.48
CA GLU A 103 -12.24 5.49 -12.24
C GLU A 103 -13.18 5.38 -11.03
N LEU A 104 -14.10 6.33 -10.86
CA LEU A 104 -15.02 6.32 -9.71
C LEU A 104 -16.09 5.23 -9.83
N ASP A 105 -16.56 4.93 -11.05
CA ASP A 105 -17.49 3.83 -11.30
C ASP A 105 -16.83 2.48 -10.96
N TRP A 106 -15.58 2.29 -11.41
CA TRP A 106 -14.82 1.09 -11.09
C TRP A 106 -14.48 1.01 -9.59
N PHE A 107 -14.17 2.13 -8.95
CA PHE A 107 -13.94 2.18 -7.51
C PHE A 107 -15.17 1.71 -6.74
N ALA A 108 -16.35 2.25 -7.06
CA ALA A 108 -17.61 1.86 -6.43
C ALA A 108 -17.90 0.36 -6.65
N LYS A 109 -17.68 -0.14 -7.87
CA LYS A 109 -17.86 -1.56 -8.20
C LYS A 109 -16.91 -2.45 -7.39
N TRP A 110 -15.63 -2.08 -7.30
CA TRP A 110 -14.65 -2.84 -6.54
C TRP A 110 -14.92 -2.82 -5.04
N LYS A 111 -15.36 -1.70 -4.46
CA LYS A 111 -15.82 -1.64 -3.05
C LYS A 111 -16.85 -2.76 -2.77
N GLN A 112 -17.89 -2.84 -3.57
CA GLN A 112 -18.95 -3.83 -3.37
C GLN A 112 -18.48 -5.26 -3.63
N THR A 113 -17.72 -5.47 -4.69
CA THR A 113 -17.20 -6.79 -5.05
C THR A 113 -16.27 -7.36 -3.97
N ARG A 114 -15.36 -6.52 -3.44
CA ARG A 114 -14.43 -6.96 -2.40
C ARG A 114 -15.13 -7.20 -1.06
N LEU A 115 -16.04 -6.32 -0.67
CA LEU A 115 -16.85 -6.54 0.54
C LEU A 115 -17.67 -7.83 0.45
N ALA A 116 -18.29 -8.10 -0.70
CA ALA A 116 -19.04 -9.34 -0.92
C ALA A 116 -18.13 -10.59 -0.79
N TRP A 117 -16.90 -10.51 -1.31
CA TRP A 117 -15.91 -11.57 -1.15
C TRP A 117 -15.55 -11.82 0.33
N HIS A 118 -15.29 -10.75 1.09
CA HIS A 118 -15.01 -10.87 2.53
C HIS A 118 -16.18 -11.50 3.30
N LYS A 119 -17.41 -11.08 2.99
CA LYS A 119 -18.61 -11.65 3.62
C LYS A 119 -18.81 -13.13 3.29
N ALA A 120 -18.44 -13.55 2.09
CA ALA A 120 -18.50 -14.95 1.67
C ALA A 120 -17.55 -15.87 2.47
N LEU A 121 -16.57 -15.32 3.20
CA LEU A 121 -15.74 -16.08 4.14
C LEU A 121 -16.52 -16.56 5.39
N GLY A 122 -17.74 -16.09 5.61
CA GLY A 122 -18.66 -16.63 6.62
C GLY A 122 -18.50 -16.10 8.04
N PHE A 123 -17.75 -15.00 8.26
CA PHE A 123 -17.58 -14.42 9.61
C PHE A 123 -18.75 -13.54 10.09
N GLY A 124 -19.77 -13.34 9.25
CA GLY A 124 -20.94 -12.52 9.54
C GLY A 124 -20.83 -11.09 9.02
N ASP A 125 -21.98 -10.53 8.62
CA ASP A 125 -22.07 -9.24 7.94
C ASP A 125 -21.64 -8.06 8.81
N ASN A 126 -21.89 -8.13 10.12
CA ASN A 126 -21.57 -7.09 11.10
C ASN A 126 -20.08 -7.05 11.48
N MET A 127 -19.28 -7.98 10.94
CA MET A 127 -17.84 -8.03 11.18
C MET A 127 -17.05 -7.09 10.27
N TYR A 128 -17.67 -6.55 9.22
CA TYR A 128 -17.00 -5.71 8.23
C TYR A 128 -17.63 -4.34 8.15
N ARG A 129 -16.80 -3.34 7.86
CA ARG A 129 -17.25 -1.98 7.52
C ARG A 129 -16.29 -1.34 6.52
N PHE A 130 -16.78 -0.30 5.83
CA PHE A 130 -15.90 0.62 5.11
C PHE A 130 -15.39 1.72 6.02
N HIS A 131 -14.17 2.14 5.76
CA HIS A 131 -13.56 3.32 6.33
C HIS A 131 -13.02 4.17 5.16
N ASP A 132 -13.78 5.16 4.75
CA ASP A 132 -13.36 6.08 3.69
C ASP A 132 -12.30 7.05 4.24
N HIS A 133 -11.27 7.37 3.43
CA HIS A 133 -10.16 8.20 3.86
C HIS A 133 -10.48 9.69 3.70
N ASP A 134 -10.39 10.46 4.78
CA ASP A 134 -10.52 11.93 4.76
C ASP A 134 -9.30 12.59 4.09
N LYS A 135 -8.11 11.99 4.24
CA LYS A 135 -6.86 12.49 3.68
C LYS A 135 -6.31 11.51 2.67
N LEU A 136 -6.40 11.87 1.41
CA LEU A 136 -5.92 11.04 0.31
C LEU A 136 -4.41 11.18 0.09
N ALA A 137 -3.79 10.10 -0.37
CA ALA A 137 -2.43 10.14 -0.91
C ALA A 137 -2.40 10.95 -2.23
N HIS A 138 -1.25 11.53 -2.56
CA HIS A 138 -1.08 12.38 -3.75
C HIS A 138 -1.39 11.69 -5.09
N TYR A 139 -1.36 10.37 -5.12
CA TYR A 139 -1.65 9.54 -6.29
C TYR A 139 -3.10 9.04 -6.35
N ALA A 140 -3.95 9.38 -5.37
CA ALA A 140 -5.31 8.85 -5.29
C ALA A 140 -6.35 9.99 -5.31
N ASN A 141 -7.49 9.75 -5.95
CA ASN A 141 -8.66 10.62 -5.91
C ASN A 141 -9.83 10.04 -5.11
N ALA A 142 -9.76 8.76 -4.72
CA ALA A 142 -10.64 8.12 -3.75
C ALA A 142 -9.89 6.95 -3.07
N ALA A 143 -10.17 6.73 -1.80
CA ALA A 143 -9.62 5.61 -1.04
C ALA A 143 -10.57 5.17 0.06
N THR A 144 -10.67 3.87 0.29
CA THR A 144 -11.42 3.27 1.38
C THR A 144 -10.73 2.00 1.84
N ASP A 145 -10.82 1.71 3.13
CA ASP A 145 -10.43 0.43 3.68
C ASP A 145 -11.67 -0.43 3.94
N ILE A 146 -11.52 -1.73 3.76
CA ILE A 146 -12.40 -2.72 4.38
C ILE A 146 -11.76 -3.06 5.71
N GLU A 147 -12.45 -2.75 6.80
CA GLU A 147 -12.02 -3.09 8.15
C GLU A 147 -12.80 -4.30 8.67
N PHE A 148 -12.09 -5.15 9.41
CA PHE A 148 -12.66 -6.30 10.13
C PHE A 148 -12.66 -6.04 11.64
N LYS A 149 -13.70 -6.49 12.32
CA LYS A 149 -13.86 -6.36 13.77
C LYS A 149 -13.01 -7.40 14.49
N MET A 150 -11.82 -6.99 14.91
CA MET A 150 -10.91 -7.76 15.74
C MET A 150 -11.28 -7.64 17.25
N PRO A 151 -10.75 -8.48 18.15
CA PRO A 151 -10.96 -8.33 19.60
C PRO A 151 -10.55 -6.96 20.15
N PHE A 152 -9.63 -6.28 19.50
CA PHE A 152 -9.09 -4.95 19.87
C PHE A 152 -9.61 -3.82 18.95
N GLY A 153 -10.77 -4.00 18.34
CA GLY A 153 -11.45 -3.02 17.49
C GLY A 153 -11.32 -3.29 16.00
N PHE A 154 -11.91 -2.43 15.20
CA PHE A 154 -11.85 -2.55 13.75
C PHE A 154 -10.43 -2.27 13.24
N LYS A 155 -9.98 -3.11 12.32
CA LYS A 155 -8.66 -3.02 11.68
C LYS A 155 -8.77 -3.28 10.18
N GLU A 156 -8.00 -2.52 9.42
CA GLU A 156 -7.86 -2.68 7.98
C GLU A 156 -7.42 -4.11 7.63
N VAL A 157 -8.14 -4.73 6.71
CA VAL A 157 -7.79 -6.02 6.10
C VAL A 157 -7.59 -5.91 4.60
N GLU A 158 -8.14 -4.86 3.97
CA GLU A 158 -7.93 -4.56 2.56
C GLU A 158 -8.11 -3.06 2.30
N GLY A 159 -7.17 -2.43 1.57
CA GLY A 159 -7.31 -1.08 1.04
C GLY A 159 -7.74 -1.10 -0.42
N ILE A 160 -8.69 -0.24 -0.79
CA ILE A 160 -9.18 -0.05 -2.16
C ILE A 160 -8.96 1.41 -2.53
N HIS A 161 -8.13 1.65 -3.55
CA HIS A 161 -7.75 3.00 -3.95
C HIS A 161 -8.06 3.24 -5.42
N SER A 162 -8.71 4.36 -5.73
CA SER A 162 -8.74 4.91 -7.07
C SER A 162 -7.47 5.73 -7.28
N ARG A 163 -6.46 5.08 -7.84
CA ARG A 163 -5.20 5.74 -8.21
C ARG A 163 -5.40 6.52 -9.49
N THR A 164 -4.81 7.71 -9.57
CA THR A 164 -4.78 8.48 -10.81
C THR A 164 -3.80 7.86 -11.81
N ASN A 165 -3.44 8.57 -12.84
CA ASN A 165 -2.39 8.15 -13.78
C ASN A 165 -0.96 8.45 -13.28
N PHE A 166 -0.78 8.80 -12.00
CA PHE A 166 0.53 9.23 -11.49
C PHE A 166 1.62 8.20 -11.74
N ASP A 167 1.43 6.95 -11.30
CA ASP A 167 2.42 5.88 -11.48
C ASP A 167 2.74 5.63 -12.96
N LEU A 168 1.71 5.48 -13.80
CA LEU A 168 1.86 5.23 -15.24
C LEU A 168 2.57 6.39 -15.96
N SER A 169 2.26 7.63 -15.57
CA SER A 169 2.89 8.81 -16.13
C SER A 169 4.38 8.91 -15.75
N GLN A 170 4.74 8.55 -14.51
CA GLN A 170 6.14 8.48 -14.10
C GLN A 170 6.90 7.39 -14.87
N HIS A 171 6.33 6.20 -15.00
CA HIS A 171 6.93 5.14 -15.80
C HIS A 171 7.10 5.53 -17.26
N ALA A 172 6.08 6.12 -17.90
CA ALA A 172 6.18 6.62 -19.27
C ALA A 172 7.27 7.67 -19.45
N LYS A 173 7.40 8.60 -18.48
CA LYS A 173 8.42 9.66 -18.52
C LYS A 173 9.85 9.12 -18.46
N PHE A 174 10.10 8.05 -17.69
CA PHE A 174 11.46 7.56 -17.44
C PHE A 174 11.83 6.31 -18.23
N SER A 175 10.89 5.69 -18.93
CA SER A 175 11.15 4.50 -19.76
C SER A 175 11.28 4.80 -21.26
N GLY A 176 10.97 6.02 -21.71
CA GLY A 176 10.99 6.43 -23.10
C GLY A 176 9.69 6.11 -23.80
#